data_8bf255d8d61fc42e637d45c82b2fbddd
#
_entry.id   8bf255d8d61fc42e637d45c82b2fbddd
#
_cell.length_a   1.000
_cell.length_b   1.000
_cell.length_c   1.000
_cell.angle_alpha   90.00
_cell.angle_beta   90.00
_cell.angle_gamma   90.00
#
_symmetry.space_group_name_H-M   'P 1'
#
loop_
_entity.id
_entity.type
_entity.pdbx_description
1 polymer ?
#
loop_
_entity_poly.entity_id
_entity_poly.type
_entity_poly.pdbx_seq_one_letter_code
_entity_poly.pdbx_strand_id
1 'polypeptide(L)'
;DDDVTLNWTTATETNNSGFQVERSVISTEGRNLNWEFISFVNGNGTTTETKSYTFKDENLTVGKYQYRLKQIDFDGTFEYSNIVDAEILPPAKFSLEQNYPNPFNPSTSIQYAIASKQFVQLKVFDVLGKEIATLVNEEKSLGNHKIEFNASELASGIYYYQLKAGEFIQTR
;
A
#
# COMPACT_ATOMS: atom_id res chain seq x y z
N ASP A 1 -7.75 -3.84 1.32
CA ASP A 1 -6.95 -2.87 0.58
C ASP A 1 -6.01 -2.18 1.57
N ASP A 2 -4.79 -1.93 1.17
CA ASP A 2 -3.72 -1.27 1.92
C ASP A 2 -3.51 0.18 1.45
N ASP A 3 -4.59 0.79 0.96
CA ASP A 3 -4.61 2.14 0.44
C ASP A 3 -5.69 2.99 1.13
N VAL A 4 -5.43 4.29 1.26
CA VAL A 4 -6.41 5.29 1.66
C VAL A 4 -6.61 6.30 0.53
N THR A 5 -7.86 6.51 0.11
CA THR A 5 -8.20 7.53 -0.88
C THR A 5 -8.86 8.72 -0.19
N LEU A 6 -8.22 9.86 -0.27
CA LEU A 6 -8.75 11.14 0.20
C LEU A 6 -9.46 11.86 -0.95
N ASN A 7 -10.67 12.33 -0.68
CA ASN A 7 -11.44 13.14 -1.61
C ASN A 7 -11.92 14.40 -0.90
N TRP A 8 -11.76 15.56 -1.55
CA TRP A 8 -12.27 16.81 -1.03
C TRP A 8 -12.76 17.72 -2.14
N THR A 9 -13.55 18.70 -1.78
CA THR A 9 -14.09 19.70 -2.71
C THR A 9 -13.96 21.09 -2.11
N THR A 10 -13.72 22.06 -2.97
CA THR A 10 -13.83 23.49 -2.66
C THR A 10 -15.03 24.06 -3.38
N ALA A 11 -15.85 24.84 -2.69
CA ALA A 11 -16.96 25.55 -3.33
C ALA A 11 -16.45 26.73 -4.19
N THR A 12 -15.46 27.44 -3.64
CA THR A 12 -14.73 28.53 -4.30
C THR A 12 -13.29 28.50 -3.83
N GLU A 13 -12.39 29.08 -4.59
CA GLU A 13 -11.00 29.28 -4.19
C GLU A 13 -10.60 30.74 -4.39
N THR A 14 -9.76 31.26 -3.51
CA THR A 14 -9.16 32.58 -3.63
C THR A 14 -7.66 32.45 -3.35
N ASN A 15 -6.86 32.82 -4.34
CA ASN A 15 -5.38 32.80 -4.22
C ASN A 15 -4.77 31.43 -3.88
N ASN A 16 -5.52 30.32 -4.04
CA ASN A 16 -5.13 28.98 -3.63
C ASN A 16 -4.00 28.39 -4.50
N SER A 17 -2.80 28.28 -3.93
CA SER A 17 -1.68 27.57 -4.57
C SER A 17 -1.90 26.08 -4.60
N GLY A 18 -2.46 25.49 -3.53
CA GLY A 18 -2.75 24.06 -3.44
C GLY A 18 -2.87 23.55 -2.02
N PHE A 19 -2.86 22.23 -1.93
CA PHE A 19 -3.09 21.49 -0.70
C PHE A 19 -1.90 20.58 -0.41
N GLN A 20 -1.24 20.83 0.70
CA GLN A 20 -0.28 19.90 1.28
C GLN A 20 -1.07 18.81 2.01
N VAL A 21 -0.92 17.57 1.59
CA VAL A 21 -1.50 16.42 2.27
C VAL A 21 -0.55 15.98 3.36
N GLU A 22 -1.04 15.92 4.59
CA GLU A 22 -0.26 15.49 5.75
C GLU A 22 -0.89 14.26 6.40
N ARG A 23 -0.04 13.32 6.77
CA ARG A 23 -0.41 12.07 7.45
C ARG A 23 0.24 12.00 8.83
N SER A 24 -0.45 11.38 9.78
CA SER A 24 0.11 10.94 11.05
C SER A 24 -0.26 9.49 11.32
N VAL A 25 0.69 8.70 11.82
CA VAL A 25 0.46 7.32 12.25
C VAL A 25 0.15 7.34 13.76
N ILE A 26 -0.98 6.77 14.15
CA ILE A 26 -1.35 6.66 15.57
C ILE A 26 -0.65 5.43 16.15
N SER A 27 0.40 5.66 16.95
CA SER A 27 1.05 4.58 17.71
C SER A 27 0.22 4.21 18.96
N THR A 28 0.36 2.96 19.41
CA THR A 28 -0.29 2.46 20.65
C THR A 28 0.25 3.12 21.94
N GLU A 29 1.37 3.83 21.87
CA GLU A 29 2.05 4.42 23.04
C GLU A 29 1.67 5.88 23.34
N GLY A 30 0.67 6.41 22.67
CA GLY A 30 0.18 7.76 22.93
C GLY A 30 0.27 8.71 21.74
N ARG A 31 -0.52 9.79 21.82
CA ARG A 31 -0.72 10.79 20.76
C ARG A 31 0.52 11.66 20.51
N ASN A 32 1.59 11.11 19.97
CA ASN A 32 2.60 11.93 19.32
C ASN A 32 2.17 12.10 17.86
N LEU A 33 1.37 13.13 17.61
CA LEU A 33 0.94 13.51 16.25
C LEU A 33 2.12 14.15 15.52
N ASN A 34 3.04 13.32 15.04
CA ASN A 34 4.02 13.77 14.08
C ASN A 34 3.35 13.78 12.70
N TRP A 35 3.02 14.97 12.24
CA TRP A 35 2.50 15.17 10.90
C TRP A 35 3.64 15.10 9.88
N GLU A 36 3.51 14.15 8.96
CA GLU A 36 4.42 13.94 7.85
C GLU A 36 3.80 14.52 6.57
N PHE A 37 4.58 15.32 5.84
CA PHE A 37 4.22 15.71 4.49
C PHE A 37 4.32 14.50 3.56
N ILE A 38 3.23 14.18 2.85
CA ILE A 38 3.22 13.04 1.93
C ILE A 38 3.01 13.45 0.48
N SER A 39 2.31 14.54 0.20
CA SER A 39 2.09 15.01 -1.16
C SER A 39 1.62 16.46 -1.22
N PHE A 40 1.73 17.06 -2.39
CA PHE A 40 1.13 18.36 -2.72
C PHE A 40 0.22 18.23 -3.95
N VAL A 41 -1.01 18.70 -3.81
CA VAL A 41 -2.00 18.75 -4.87
C VAL A 41 -2.24 20.20 -5.27
N ASN A 42 -1.97 20.53 -6.52
CA ASN A 42 -2.13 21.92 -7.02
C ASN A 42 -3.57 22.40 -6.92
N GLY A 43 -3.76 23.63 -6.45
CA GLY A 43 -5.03 24.36 -6.45
C GLY A 43 -5.34 24.98 -7.81
N ASN A 44 -6.46 25.68 -7.88
CA ASN A 44 -6.90 26.37 -9.10
C ASN A 44 -6.81 27.90 -9.01
N GLY A 45 -6.00 28.41 -8.06
CA GLY A 45 -5.79 29.86 -7.87
C GLY A 45 -7.05 30.54 -7.36
N THR A 46 -7.66 31.40 -8.16
CA THR A 46 -8.94 32.05 -7.82
C THR A 46 -10.02 31.58 -8.77
N THR A 47 -11.05 30.94 -8.23
CA THR A 47 -12.21 30.45 -9.00
C THR A 47 -13.47 30.45 -8.15
N THR A 48 -14.60 30.71 -8.78
CA THR A 48 -15.93 30.58 -8.16
C THR A 48 -16.60 29.25 -8.49
N GLU A 49 -15.92 28.39 -9.26
CA GLU A 49 -16.42 27.07 -9.59
C GLU A 49 -16.03 26.06 -8.53
N THR A 50 -16.91 25.12 -8.24
CA THR A 50 -16.59 23.97 -7.39
C THR A 50 -15.50 23.11 -8.03
N LYS A 51 -14.45 22.83 -7.27
CA LYS A 51 -13.37 21.96 -7.69
C LYS A 51 -13.31 20.72 -6.82
N SER A 52 -13.02 19.58 -7.45
CA SER A 52 -12.89 18.29 -6.78
C SER A 52 -11.46 17.77 -6.91
N TYR A 53 -10.95 17.21 -5.84
CA TYR A 53 -9.60 16.72 -5.73
C TYR A 53 -9.59 15.30 -5.18
N THR A 54 -8.59 14.54 -5.55
CA THR A 54 -8.34 13.22 -5.03
C THR A 54 -6.85 12.99 -4.81
N PHE A 55 -6.52 12.26 -3.76
CA PHE A 55 -5.17 11.77 -3.49
C PHE A 55 -5.25 10.36 -2.95
N LYS A 56 -4.38 9.46 -3.41
CA LYS A 56 -4.30 8.09 -2.97
C LYS A 56 -2.98 7.85 -2.25
N ASP A 57 -3.06 7.42 -0.99
CA ASP A 57 -1.92 6.99 -0.18
C ASP A 57 -1.86 5.46 -0.24
N GLU A 58 -0.81 4.94 -0.87
CA GLU A 58 -0.71 3.53 -1.24
C GLU A 58 0.31 2.78 -0.39
N ASN A 59 0.17 1.45 -0.34
CA ASN A 59 1.10 0.53 0.34
C ASN A 59 1.24 0.80 1.85
N LEU A 60 0.14 1.14 2.49
CA LEU A 60 0.10 1.37 3.92
C LEU A 60 0.19 0.06 4.70
N THR A 61 0.86 0.11 5.83
CA THR A 61 0.86 -1.02 6.77
C THR A 61 -0.42 -1.04 7.59
N VAL A 62 -0.74 -2.20 8.17
CA VAL A 62 -1.86 -2.32 9.11
C VAL A 62 -1.67 -1.34 10.26
N GLY A 63 -2.69 -0.53 10.53
CA GLY A 63 -2.63 0.51 11.56
C GLY A 63 -3.69 1.59 11.41
N LYS A 64 -3.63 2.55 12.33
CA LYS A 64 -4.51 3.72 12.34
C LYS A 64 -3.75 4.94 11.86
N TYR A 65 -4.38 5.69 11.00
CA TYR A 65 -3.83 6.88 10.35
C TYR A 65 -4.74 8.06 10.56
N GLN A 66 -4.16 9.24 10.59
CA GLN A 66 -4.87 10.51 10.53
C GLN A 66 -4.35 11.32 9.36
N TYR A 67 -5.25 12.01 8.70
CA TYR A 67 -4.94 12.90 7.59
C TYR A 67 -5.51 14.27 7.85
N ARG A 68 -4.81 15.28 7.33
CA ARG A 68 -5.31 16.64 7.20
C ARG A 68 -4.76 17.29 5.95
N LEU A 69 -5.44 18.29 5.47
CA LEU A 69 -4.96 19.16 4.40
C LEU A 69 -4.45 20.47 5.00
N LYS A 70 -3.35 20.96 4.48
CA LYS A 70 -2.90 22.33 4.68
C LYS A 70 -3.07 23.05 3.35
N GLN A 71 -4.15 23.83 3.22
CA GLN A 71 -4.33 24.70 2.08
C GLN A 71 -3.34 25.84 2.16
N ILE A 72 -2.64 26.15 1.09
CA ILE A 72 -1.60 27.17 1.02
C ILE A 72 -1.91 28.12 -0.12
N ASP A 73 -1.92 29.41 0.16
CA ASP A 73 -2.11 30.46 -0.82
C ASP A 73 -0.78 30.89 -1.45
N PHE A 74 -0.83 31.57 -2.60
CA PHE A 74 0.38 32.03 -3.30
C PHE A 74 1.22 33.03 -2.50
N ASP A 75 0.64 33.69 -1.49
CA ASP A 75 1.36 34.58 -0.59
C ASP A 75 1.99 33.86 0.62
N GLY A 76 1.78 32.53 0.72
CA GLY A 76 2.30 31.67 1.77
C GLY A 76 1.43 31.57 3.03
N THR A 77 0.30 32.27 3.07
CA THR A 77 -0.69 32.05 4.14
C THR A 77 -1.33 30.68 3.99
N PHE A 78 -1.78 30.10 5.11
CA PHE A 78 -2.32 28.75 5.07
C PHE A 78 -3.42 28.53 6.12
N GLU A 79 -4.26 27.52 5.85
CA GLU A 79 -5.29 27.02 6.76
C GLU A 79 -5.30 25.49 6.76
N TYR A 80 -5.67 24.89 7.92
CA TYR A 80 -5.80 23.45 8.04
C TYR A 80 -7.26 23.02 7.92
N SER A 81 -7.49 21.89 7.25
CA SER A 81 -8.78 21.18 7.28
C SER A 81 -9.01 20.51 8.63
N ASN A 82 -10.23 20.00 8.82
CA ASN A 82 -10.48 19.01 9.86
C ASN A 82 -9.60 17.77 9.67
N ILE A 83 -9.26 17.11 10.77
CA ILE A 83 -8.57 15.81 10.78
C ILE A 83 -9.58 14.72 10.44
N VAL A 84 -9.20 13.79 9.58
CA VAL A 84 -9.96 12.58 9.27
C VAL A 84 -9.18 11.34 9.66
N ASP A 85 -9.86 10.36 10.23
CA ASP A 85 -9.27 9.08 10.64
C ASP A 85 -9.45 8.05 9.52
N ALA A 86 -8.44 7.19 9.35
CA ALA A 86 -8.49 6.01 8.52
C ALA A 86 -7.84 4.82 9.22
N GLU A 87 -8.28 3.61 8.91
CA GLU A 87 -7.73 2.40 9.49
C GLU A 87 -7.49 1.33 8.41
N ILE A 88 -6.28 0.82 8.36
CA ILE A 88 -5.93 -0.35 7.55
C ILE A 88 -6.04 -1.58 8.45
N LEU A 89 -7.04 -2.41 8.16
CA LEU A 89 -7.29 -3.63 8.93
C LEU A 89 -6.38 -4.77 8.46
N PRO A 90 -6.00 -5.67 9.38
CA PRO A 90 -5.26 -6.86 9.00
C PRO A 90 -6.11 -7.78 8.12
N PRO A 91 -5.47 -8.54 7.20
CA PRO A 91 -6.16 -9.57 6.46
C PRO A 91 -6.86 -10.56 7.41
N ALA A 92 -8.12 -10.90 7.12
CA ALA A 92 -8.89 -11.81 7.95
C ALA A 92 -8.38 -13.27 7.89
N LYS A 93 -7.64 -13.63 6.85
CA LYS A 93 -7.09 -14.98 6.62
C LYS A 93 -5.81 -14.90 5.79
N PHE A 94 -5.01 -15.97 5.89
CA PHE A 94 -3.89 -16.19 4.97
C PHE A 94 -4.41 -16.44 3.55
N SER A 95 -3.71 -15.89 2.56
CA SER A 95 -3.97 -16.20 1.15
C SER A 95 -2.68 -16.16 0.33
N LEU A 96 -2.71 -16.86 -0.79
CA LEU A 96 -1.71 -16.78 -1.85
C LEU A 96 -2.44 -16.54 -3.16
N GLU A 97 -2.20 -15.40 -3.78
CA GLU A 97 -2.88 -15.03 -5.02
C GLU A 97 -2.18 -15.62 -6.25
N GLN A 98 -2.88 -15.64 -7.39
CA GLN A 98 -2.27 -15.96 -8.66
C GLN A 98 -1.27 -14.86 -9.04
N ASN A 99 -0.08 -15.27 -9.49
CA ASN A 99 0.92 -14.32 -9.98
C ASN A 99 0.42 -13.52 -11.18
N TYR A 100 0.82 -12.27 -11.26
CA TYR A 100 0.47 -11.40 -12.39
C TYR A 100 1.69 -10.60 -12.87
N PRO A 101 1.92 -10.54 -14.20
CA PRO A 101 1.21 -11.27 -15.27
C PRO A 101 1.41 -12.79 -15.19
N ASN A 102 0.48 -13.54 -15.80
CA ASN A 102 0.60 -14.97 -16.04
C ASN A 102 -0.13 -15.32 -17.36
N PRO A 103 0.55 -15.78 -18.43
CA PRO A 103 1.99 -16.04 -18.52
C PRO A 103 2.83 -14.76 -18.33
N PHE A 104 4.13 -14.93 -18.02
CA PHE A 104 5.04 -13.81 -17.78
C PHE A 104 6.38 -13.96 -18.52
N ASN A 105 7.07 -12.84 -18.77
CA ASN A 105 8.38 -12.80 -19.41
C ASN A 105 9.14 -11.50 -19.06
N PRO A 106 10.30 -11.53 -18.40
CA PRO A 106 10.79 -12.65 -17.57
C PRO A 106 10.27 -12.54 -16.13
N SER A 107 9.56 -11.47 -15.76
CA SER A 107 9.19 -11.15 -14.38
C SER A 107 7.68 -11.22 -14.13
N THR A 108 7.34 -11.59 -12.91
CA THR A 108 5.96 -11.61 -12.42
C THR A 108 5.92 -11.21 -10.95
N SER A 109 4.76 -10.76 -10.50
CA SER A 109 4.51 -10.37 -9.12
C SER A 109 3.64 -11.42 -8.44
N ILE A 110 4.03 -11.84 -7.25
CA ILE A 110 3.28 -12.75 -6.39
C ILE A 110 2.80 -11.95 -5.17
N GLN A 111 1.50 -12.01 -4.91
CA GLN A 111 0.88 -11.37 -3.74
C GLN A 111 0.38 -12.43 -2.77
N TYR A 112 0.52 -12.16 -1.47
CA TYR A 112 0.06 -13.05 -0.41
C TYR A 112 -0.31 -12.24 0.84
N ALA A 113 -1.25 -12.78 1.63
CA ALA A 113 -1.72 -12.16 2.86
C ALA A 113 -1.32 -12.98 4.09
N ILE A 114 -0.84 -12.29 5.12
CA ILE A 114 -0.43 -12.87 6.41
C ILE A 114 -1.37 -12.34 7.49
N ALA A 115 -2.20 -13.23 8.07
CA ALA A 115 -3.22 -12.88 9.05
C ALA A 115 -2.69 -12.69 10.47
N SER A 116 -1.51 -13.23 10.79
CA SER A 116 -0.82 -13.04 12.07
C SER A 116 0.68 -13.17 11.88
N LYS A 117 1.45 -12.42 12.69
CA LYS A 117 2.92 -12.46 12.61
C LYS A 117 3.44 -13.89 12.82
N GLN A 118 4.21 -14.40 11.85
CA GLN A 118 4.87 -15.70 11.94
C GLN A 118 5.95 -15.89 10.88
N PHE A 119 6.66 -17.02 11.00
CA PHE A 119 7.66 -17.42 10.01
C PHE A 119 6.99 -17.86 8.71
N VAL A 120 7.41 -17.27 7.59
CA VAL A 120 6.84 -17.47 6.26
C VAL A 120 7.90 -17.99 5.31
N GLN A 121 7.55 -19.02 4.54
CA GLN A 121 8.32 -19.51 3.40
C GLN A 121 7.51 -19.39 2.13
N LEU A 122 8.09 -18.79 1.11
CA LEU A 122 7.55 -18.78 -0.26
C LEU A 122 8.63 -19.35 -1.18
N LYS A 123 8.34 -20.49 -1.78
CA LYS A 123 9.29 -21.24 -2.60
C LYS A 123 8.71 -21.54 -3.97
N VAL A 124 9.59 -21.63 -4.98
CA VAL A 124 9.26 -21.98 -6.36
C VAL A 124 9.80 -23.36 -6.66
N PHE A 125 9.01 -24.16 -7.37
CA PHE A 125 9.32 -25.54 -7.74
C PHE A 125 9.09 -25.77 -9.23
N ASP A 126 9.85 -26.68 -9.82
CA ASP A 126 9.58 -27.20 -11.15
C ASP A 126 8.46 -28.26 -11.12
N VAL A 127 8.12 -28.79 -12.29
CA VAL A 127 7.06 -29.82 -12.45
C VAL A 127 7.40 -31.16 -11.78
N LEU A 128 8.66 -31.39 -11.43
CA LEU A 128 9.12 -32.59 -10.72
C LEU A 128 9.13 -32.39 -9.20
N GLY A 129 8.78 -31.19 -8.70
CA GLY A 129 8.79 -30.83 -7.31
C GLY A 129 10.19 -30.45 -6.77
N LYS A 130 11.16 -30.23 -7.65
CA LYS A 130 12.48 -29.73 -7.25
C LYS A 130 12.39 -28.25 -6.93
N GLU A 131 12.90 -27.85 -5.78
CA GLU A 131 13.00 -26.43 -5.42
C GLU A 131 13.97 -25.70 -6.37
N ILE A 132 13.47 -24.62 -6.98
CA ILE A 132 14.20 -23.78 -7.91
C ILE A 132 14.64 -22.48 -7.27
N ALA A 133 13.78 -21.90 -6.42
CA ALA A 133 14.08 -20.66 -5.71
C ALA A 133 13.34 -20.59 -4.37
N THR A 134 13.97 -19.94 -3.40
CA THR A 134 13.31 -19.48 -2.17
C THR A 134 13.16 -17.97 -2.25
N LEU A 135 11.92 -17.48 -2.34
CA LEU A 135 11.62 -16.05 -2.47
C LEU A 135 11.46 -15.36 -1.12
N VAL A 136 10.90 -16.08 -0.13
CA VAL A 136 10.75 -15.60 1.25
C VAL A 136 11.13 -16.75 2.20
N ASN A 137 11.87 -16.42 3.26
CA ASN A 137 12.25 -17.37 4.32
C ASN A 137 12.58 -16.61 5.61
N GLU A 138 11.57 -15.92 6.17
CA GLU A 138 11.73 -15.02 7.32
C GLU A 138 10.43 -14.81 8.08
N GLU A 139 10.50 -14.19 9.26
CA GLU A 139 9.30 -13.68 9.94
C GLU A 139 8.68 -12.54 9.15
N LYS A 140 7.36 -12.64 8.90
CA LYS A 140 6.56 -11.57 8.32
C LYS A 140 5.53 -11.06 9.32
N SER A 141 5.34 -9.75 9.34
CA SER A 141 4.23 -9.10 10.03
C SER A 141 2.90 -9.43 9.34
N LEU A 142 1.81 -9.24 10.08
CA LEU A 142 0.47 -9.28 9.50
C LEU A 142 0.34 -8.18 8.42
N GLY A 143 -0.43 -8.45 7.38
CA GLY A 143 -0.63 -7.53 6.26
C GLY A 143 -0.56 -8.22 4.91
N ASN A 144 -0.73 -7.41 3.86
CA ASN A 144 -0.53 -7.82 2.48
C ASN A 144 0.94 -7.66 2.12
N HIS A 145 1.46 -8.63 1.38
CA HIS A 145 2.84 -8.66 0.94
C HIS A 145 2.90 -8.93 -0.55
N LYS A 146 3.88 -8.32 -1.19
CA LYS A 146 4.15 -8.47 -2.62
C LYS A 146 5.62 -8.75 -2.83
N ILE A 147 5.94 -9.68 -3.73
CA ILE A 147 7.32 -9.96 -4.14
C ILE A 147 7.38 -10.13 -5.65
N GLU A 148 8.44 -9.64 -6.25
CA GLU A 148 8.72 -9.86 -7.67
C GLU A 148 9.61 -11.09 -7.83
N PHE A 149 9.26 -11.93 -8.79
CA PHE A 149 10.04 -13.07 -9.21
C PHE A 149 10.50 -12.87 -10.64
N ASN A 150 11.82 -12.90 -10.83
CA ASN A 150 12.46 -12.84 -12.13
C ASN A 150 12.99 -14.24 -12.51
N ALA A 151 12.48 -14.79 -13.60
CA ALA A 151 12.83 -16.10 -14.11
C ALA A 151 13.72 -16.04 -15.37
N SER A 152 14.49 -14.96 -15.56
CA SER A 152 15.36 -14.78 -16.75
C SER A 152 16.39 -15.90 -16.95
N GLU A 153 16.78 -16.58 -15.87
CA GLU A 153 17.75 -17.68 -15.90
C GLU A 153 17.08 -19.06 -15.98
N LEU A 154 15.74 -19.10 -16.02
CA LEU A 154 15.00 -20.34 -16.05
C LEU A 154 14.56 -20.68 -17.48
N ALA A 155 14.43 -21.98 -17.75
CA ALA A 155 13.85 -22.45 -19.02
C ALA A 155 12.35 -22.08 -19.08
N SER A 156 11.84 -21.85 -20.28
CA SER A 156 10.40 -21.69 -20.47
C SER A 156 9.67 -22.96 -20.04
N GLY A 157 8.61 -22.82 -19.23
CA GLY A 157 7.89 -23.96 -18.70
C GLY A 157 6.88 -23.59 -17.64
N ILE A 158 6.35 -24.61 -16.98
CA ILE A 158 5.42 -24.48 -15.87
C ILE A 158 6.21 -24.60 -14.56
N TYR A 159 5.95 -23.68 -13.66
CA TYR A 159 6.49 -23.65 -12.30
C TYR A 159 5.36 -23.49 -11.31
N TYR A 160 5.53 -24.06 -10.13
CA TYR A 160 4.61 -23.92 -9.02
C TYR A 160 5.28 -23.09 -7.93
N TYR A 161 4.51 -22.30 -7.22
CA TYR A 161 5.01 -21.65 -6.02
C TYR A 161 4.10 -21.97 -4.84
N GLN A 162 4.72 -22.16 -3.68
CA GLN A 162 4.05 -22.56 -2.45
C GLN A 162 4.37 -21.60 -1.32
N LEU A 163 3.31 -21.09 -0.70
CA LEU A 163 3.37 -20.35 0.55
C LEU A 163 3.13 -21.29 1.72
N LYS A 164 4.03 -21.29 2.70
CA LYS A 164 3.87 -21.92 4.00
C LYS A 164 3.98 -20.88 5.10
N ALA A 165 2.96 -20.81 5.98
CA ALA A 165 2.89 -19.88 7.10
C ALA A 165 2.23 -20.61 8.28
N GLY A 166 3.03 -21.16 9.22
CA GLY A 166 2.56 -22.07 10.26
C GLY A 166 1.88 -23.32 9.67
N GLU A 167 0.61 -23.52 10.01
CA GLU A 167 -0.21 -24.62 9.48
C GLU A 167 -0.81 -24.32 8.09
N PHE A 168 -0.77 -23.05 7.65
CA PHE A 168 -1.28 -22.69 6.35
C PHE A 168 -0.28 -23.08 5.25
N ILE A 169 -0.75 -23.83 4.27
CA ILE A 169 0.01 -24.19 3.06
C ILE A 169 -0.91 -24.02 1.85
N GLN A 170 -0.46 -23.26 0.88
CA GLN A 170 -1.15 -23.06 -0.39
C GLN A 170 -0.16 -23.07 -1.55
N THR A 171 -0.53 -23.74 -2.66
CA THR A 171 0.28 -23.82 -3.89
C THR A 171 -0.52 -23.25 -5.07
N ARG A 172 0.16 -22.59 -5.95
CA ARG A 172 -0.36 -22.06 -7.22
C ARG A 172 0.52 -22.54 -8.37
#